data_53f95bfda64e6a991d7c92b1e4799283
#
_entry.id   53f95bfda64e6a991d7c92b1e4799283
#
_cell.length_a   1.000
_cell.length_b   1.000
_cell.length_c   1.000
_cell.angle_alpha   90.00
_cell.angle_beta   90.00
_cell.angle_gamma   90.00
#
_symmetry.space_group_name_H-M   'P 1'
#
loop_
_entity.id
_entity.type
_entity.pdbx_description
1 polymer ?
#
loop_
_entity_poly.entity_id
_entity_poly.type
_entity_poly.pdbx_seq_one_letter_code
_entity_poly.pdbx_strand_id
1 'polypeptide(L)'
;MLLQKLLWPRVGICTEDRLYYRMKAPSFRDEGDILRIEQGERVCFDTYFNSVSADKWRRYTAAQNFSLRLKLSGKLRVVLCSRHFINSQSVRAVLAEKVVQADSVQEFCFDFPKGADGMLFFELQALSGNAAYCGGAYECDAAEKDVQPVKIGVDICTFRREPFVMGNIARMRSDILENAASPLHNHLEVFVSDNGQTLDYDKLNSDTVHVVPNANVGGAGGFTRGMIEILKANENGAGVTHVLVMDDDIVLDTDVLLRTYTLLSLRKPEYADVFVGGAMLRLDRPNIQVENGAAWNQGQLISHKANFDLTKVDLCVANELEERHEYNAWWYCCIPIAVVRPDNLPMPIFIRGDDIEYGLRNCKRLVTLNGICVWHEPFESKYSSSMYYYILRNQCIDNSMHCPGYDANALKVDLRSQVMGEVNRYRYKNADLLIRGVRDFLKGIDWLEQTDAEALHKEIMAYGYKAQPVDQLDVPFDYSRYLYATKEEEKNKGKLKNLKVKLTRNGWLVPPTRENTVVSMMHMTAYNAYRVQKVLNYDSNSQKGFVTERSKEEYSRCVREMKACMKEIDTQFDAAAQSYRERCGEVRSLDFWKKYLNLDK
;
A
#
# COMPACT_ATOMS: atom_id res chain seq x y z
N MET A 1 12.31 26.73 -8.93
CA MET A 1 12.46 25.68 -7.90
C MET A 1 12.12 24.33 -8.52
N LEU A 2 12.94 23.30 -8.24
CA LEU A 2 12.70 21.94 -8.73
C LEU A 2 11.41 21.36 -8.15
N LEU A 3 10.48 20.89 -9.00
CA LEU A 3 9.30 20.14 -8.59
C LEU A 3 9.55 18.63 -8.61
N GLN A 4 9.99 18.12 -9.74
CA GLN A 4 10.28 16.71 -9.93
C GLN A 4 11.25 16.50 -11.10
N LYS A 5 12.11 15.50 -10.98
CA LYS A 5 12.94 15.05 -12.10
C LYS A 5 12.10 14.27 -13.10
N LEU A 6 12.54 14.26 -14.36
CA LEU A 6 12.05 13.32 -15.36
C LEU A 6 12.80 12.00 -15.19
N LEU A 7 12.03 10.94 -14.95
CA LEU A 7 12.59 9.64 -14.58
C LEU A 7 12.76 8.72 -15.78
N TRP A 8 13.65 7.76 -15.61
CA TRP A 8 13.95 6.71 -16.57
C TRP A 8 13.55 5.34 -16.04
N PRO A 9 13.21 4.38 -16.92
CA PRO A 9 13.16 2.98 -16.53
C PRO A 9 14.51 2.54 -15.95
N ARG A 10 14.50 1.76 -14.86
CA ARG A 10 15.72 1.30 -14.18
C ARG A 10 15.63 -0.18 -13.84
N VAL A 11 16.69 -0.92 -14.15
CA VAL A 11 16.84 -2.30 -13.70
C VAL A 11 16.88 -2.35 -12.16
N GLY A 12 16.18 -3.30 -11.57
CA GLY A 12 16.05 -3.43 -10.11
C GLY A 12 15.01 -2.50 -9.46
N ILE A 13 14.34 -1.64 -10.25
CA ILE A 13 13.20 -0.82 -9.82
C ILE A 13 11.99 -1.12 -10.73
N CYS A 14 11.96 -0.55 -11.92
CA CYS A 14 10.89 -0.76 -12.90
C CYS A 14 11.41 -0.56 -14.32
N THR A 15 11.17 -1.53 -15.20
CA THR A 15 11.57 -1.50 -16.61
C THR A 15 10.39 -1.36 -17.58
N GLU A 16 9.18 -1.08 -17.07
CA GLU A 16 8.02 -0.80 -17.93
C GLU A 16 8.12 0.64 -18.46
N ASP A 17 8.70 0.79 -19.64
CA ASP A 17 9.02 2.09 -20.25
C ASP A 17 7.80 3.01 -20.43
N ARG A 18 6.59 2.45 -20.66
CA ARG A 18 5.35 3.22 -20.82
C ARG A 18 4.87 3.95 -19.56
N LEU A 19 5.48 3.69 -18.41
CA LEU A 19 5.29 4.51 -17.22
C LEU A 19 6.15 5.79 -17.24
N TYR A 20 7.15 5.86 -18.12
CA TYR A 20 8.13 6.96 -18.21
C TYR A 20 8.02 7.74 -19.52
N TYR A 21 7.86 7.07 -20.65
CA TYR A 21 7.65 7.67 -21.96
C TYR A 21 6.87 6.72 -22.89
N ARG A 22 6.29 7.28 -23.95
CA ARG A 22 5.55 6.51 -24.97
C ARG A 22 6.08 6.84 -26.34
N MET A 23 6.47 5.84 -27.07
CA MET A 23 6.87 5.95 -28.47
C MET A 23 6.40 4.71 -29.24
N LYS A 24 6.46 4.79 -30.57
CA LYS A 24 5.92 3.77 -31.48
C LYS A 24 6.62 2.42 -31.31
N ALA A 25 7.94 2.45 -31.11
CA ALA A 25 8.77 1.29 -30.84
C ALA A 25 9.57 1.53 -29.56
N PRO A 26 8.92 1.46 -28.37
CA PRO A 26 9.60 1.73 -27.12
C PRO A 26 10.68 0.67 -26.86
N SER A 27 11.85 1.12 -26.48
CA SER A 27 12.96 0.24 -26.11
C SER A 27 13.63 0.78 -24.85
N PHE A 28 13.65 -0.04 -23.82
CA PHE A 28 14.43 0.24 -22.63
C PHE A 28 15.94 0.04 -22.93
N ARG A 29 16.77 0.99 -22.49
CA ARG A 29 18.23 0.89 -22.56
C ARG A 29 18.82 1.28 -21.22
N ASP A 30 19.60 0.40 -20.62
CA ASP A 30 20.32 0.62 -19.36
C ASP A 30 21.70 1.29 -19.56
N GLU A 31 21.98 1.77 -20.75
CA GLU A 31 23.26 2.38 -21.12
C GLU A 31 23.18 3.90 -21.09
N GLY A 32 23.13 4.47 -19.87
CA GLY A 32 23.06 5.92 -19.70
C GLY A 32 21.67 6.52 -20.02
N ASP A 33 21.35 7.63 -19.43
CA ASP A 33 20.05 8.31 -19.55
C ASP A 33 19.91 9.03 -20.91
N ILE A 34 19.96 8.28 -22.02
CA ILE A 34 19.87 8.81 -23.39
C ILE A 34 18.84 8.03 -24.21
N LEU A 35 17.79 8.73 -24.64
CA LEU A 35 16.81 8.22 -25.60
C LEU A 35 17.08 8.80 -26.99
N ARG A 36 17.57 7.99 -27.93
CA ARG A 36 17.73 8.37 -29.34
C ARG A 36 16.38 8.28 -30.04
N ILE A 37 16.03 9.34 -30.77
CA ILE A 37 14.73 9.44 -31.46
C ILE A 37 15.02 9.52 -32.97
N GLU A 38 14.53 8.55 -33.72
CA GLU A 38 14.73 8.51 -35.17
C GLU A 38 13.99 9.68 -35.86
N GLN A 39 14.53 10.13 -36.99
CA GLN A 39 13.96 11.26 -37.73
C GLN A 39 12.49 10.97 -38.12
N GLY A 40 11.61 11.89 -37.76
CA GLY A 40 10.16 11.79 -37.96
C GLY A 40 9.41 11.12 -36.81
N GLU A 41 10.09 10.39 -35.94
CA GLU A 41 9.45 9.77 -34.78
C GLU A 41 9.07 10.79 -33.71
N ARG A 42 8.07 10.39 -32.89
CA ARG A 42 7.55 11.17 -31.77
C ARG A 42 7.59 10.36 -30.48
N VAL A 43 8.01 11.01 -29.40
CA VAL A 43 7.97 10.50 -28.03
C VAL A 43 7.03 11.38 -27.23
N CYS A 44 6.15 10.78 -26.44
CA CYS A 44 5.19 11.47 -25.58
C CYS A 44 5.48 11.14 -24.12
N PHE A 45 5.40 12.17 -23.25
CA PHE A 45 5.66 12.06 -21.82
C PHE A 45 4.40 12.27 -20.97
N ASP A 46 3.21 11.97 -21.53
CA ASP A 46 1.92 11.92 -20.80
C ASP A 46 1.78 10.66 -19.95
N THR A 47 2.75 10.42 -19.08
CA THR A 47 2.97 9.17 -18.38
C THR A 47 2.93 9.35 -16.88
N TYR A 48 2.85 8.24 -16.16
CA TYR A 48 2.72 8.23 -14.72
C TYR A 48 3.85 8.97 -13.99
N PHE A 49 5.12 8.81 -14.45
CA PHE A 49 6.25 9.45 -13.81
C PHE A 49 6.62 10.81 -14.40
N ASN A 50 6.37 11.04 -15.68
CA ASN A 50 6.92 12.19 -16.39
C ASN A 50 5.88 13.24 -16.83
N SER A 51 4.72 13.21 -16.18
CA SER A 51 3.74 14.29 -16.23
C SER A 51 3.60 15.00 -14.87
N VAL A 52 2.97 16.17 -14.85
CA VAL A 52 2.76 17.00 -13.66
C VAL A 52 1.29 17.41 -13.54
N SER A 53 0.65 17.14 -12.40
CA SER A 53 -0.70 17.61 -12.09
C SER A 53 -0.68 19.07 -11.64
N ALA A 54 -0.80 20.01 -12.57
CA ALA A 54 -0.77 21.45 -12.26
C ALA A 54 -1.86 21.84 -11.26
N ASP A 55 -3.04 21.23 -11.36
CA ASP A 55 -4.19 21.52 -10.50
C ASP A 55 -3.91 21.15 -9.04
N LYS A 56 -3.37 19.96 -8.79
CA LYS A 56 -3.01 19.52 -7.43
C LYS A 56 -1.85 20.33 -6.86
N TRP A 57 -0.80 20.57 -7.66
CA TRP A 57 0.32 21.39 -7.21
C TRP A 57 -0.14 22.80 -6.81
N ARG A 58 -0.96 23.48 -7.60
CA ARG A 58 -1.51 24.79 -7.25
C ARG A 58 -2.48 24.74 -6.08
N ARG A 59 -3.26 23.69 -5.95
CA ARG A 59 -4.21 23.54 -4.85
C ARG A 59 -3.50 23.45 -3.51
N TYR A 60 -2.53 22.55 -3.40
CA TYR A 60 -1.91 22.20 -2.13
C TYR A 60 -0.65 23.01 -1.81
N THR A 61 -0.06 23.66 -2.81
CA THR A 61 1.25 24.30 -2.67
C THR A 61 1.26 25.74 -3.19
N ALA A 62 2.35 26.45 -2.89
CA ALA A 62 2.63 27.78 -3.41
C ALA A 62 3.15 27.76 -4.87
N ALA A 63 3.29 26.61 -5.52
CA ALA A 63 3.74 26.50 -6.90
C ALA A 63 2.79 27.24 -7.85
N GLN A 64 3.35 28.10 -8.70
CA GLN A 64 2.58 28.92 -9.62
C GLN A 64 2.87 28.55 -11.08
N ASN A 65 3.76 29.28 -11.74
CA ASN A 65 4.10 29.05 -13.12
C ASN A 65 5.01 27.82 -13.25
N PHE A 66 4.68 26.94 -14.18
CA PHE A 66 5.46 25.73 -14.43
C PHE A 66 6.38 25.94 -15.62
N SER A 67 7.59 25.42 -15.52
CA SER A 67 8.56 25.33 -16.61
C SER A 67 9.11 23.92 -16.72
N LEU A 68 9.64 23.63 -17.90
CA LEU A 68 10.22 22.35 -18.26
C LEU A 68 11.66 22.57 -18.71
N ARG A 69 12.60 21.96 -18.01
CA ARG A 69 14.01 21.97 -18.37
C ARG A 69 14.37 20.65 -19.02
N LEU A 70 14.91 20.67 -20.23
CA LEU A 70 15.27 19.48 -21.00
C LEU A 70 16.71 19.54 -21.48
N LYS A 71 17.40 18.40 -21.43
CA LYS A 71 18.71 18.19 -22.06
C LYS A 71 18.51 17.50 -23.39
N LEU A 72 18.81 18.19 -24.49
CA LEU A 72 18.50 17.75 -25.84
C LEU A 72 19.73 17.90 -26.75
N SER A 73 19.82 17.05 -27.78
CA SER A 73 20.73 17.20 -28.91
C SER A 73 20.03 16.88 -30.24
N GLY A 74 20.58 17.35 -31.35
CA GLY A 74 19.94 17.26 -32.66
C GLY A 74 18.90 18.35 -32.88
N LYS A 75 18.07 18.21 -33.90
CA LYS A 75 16.96 19.11 -34.19
C LYS A 75 15.65 18.49 -33.77
N LEU A 76 14.93 19.12 -32.85
CA LEU A 76 13.69 18.61 -32.23
C LEU A 76 12.61 19.68 -32.24
N ARG A 77 11.38 19.26 -32.48
CA ARG A 77 10.17 20.00 -32.13
C ARG A 77 9.75 19.58 -30.74
N VAL A 78 9.67 20.51 -29.82
CA VAL A 78 9.15 20.36 -28.46
C VAL A 78 7.73 20.91 -28.42
N VAL A 79 6.77 20.11 -27.99
CA VAL A 79 5.37 20.49 -27.89
C VAL A 79 4.94 20.39 -26.43
N LEU A 80 4.55 21.51 -25.83
CA LEU A 80 3.99 21.57 -24.49
C LEU A 80 2.48 21.28 -24.56
N CYS A 81 2.00 20.40 -23.73
CA CYS A 81 0.63 19.90 -23.76
C CYS A 81 0.02 19.83 -22.36
N SER A 82 -1.32 19.75 -22.33
CA SER A 82 -2.07 19.34 -21.15
C SER A 82 -3.08 18.25 -21.49
N ARG A 83 -3.53 17.51 -20.46
CA ARG A 83 -4.66 16.59 -20.55
C ARG A 83 -5.64 16.86 -19.42
N HIS A 84 -6.92 16.77 -19.77
CA HIS A 84 -8.04 16.85 -18.84
C HIS A 84 -8.90 15.60 -18.95
N PHE A 85 -9.50 15.16 -17.85
CA PHE A 85 -10.42 14.03 -17.85
C PHE A 85 -11.84 14.54 -18.03
N ILE A 86 -12.39 14.37 -19.24
CA ILE A 86 -13.71 14.90 -19.63
C ILE A 86 -14.53 13.74 -20.20
N ASN A 87 -15.75 13.53 -19.70
CA ASN A 87 -16.66 12.48 -20.16
C ASN A 87 -15.99 11.09 -20.21
N SER A 88 -15.27 10.73 -19.15
CA SER A 88 -14.57 9.45 -18.99
C SER A 88 -13.42 9.20 -19.98
N GLN A 89 -12.90 10.24 -20.61
CA GLN A 89 -11.77 10.18 -21.53
C GLN A 89 -10.77 11.30 -21.24
N SER A 90 -9.49 11.05 -21.54
CA SER A 90 -8.48 12.10 -21.49
C SER A 90 -8.48 12.91 -22.78
N VAL A 91 -8.70 14.21 -22.66
CA VAL A 91 -8.68 15.15 -23.79
C VAL A 91 -7.35 15.89 -23.79
N ARG A 92 -6.61 15.82 -24.91
CA ARG A 92 -5.31 16.49 -25.10
C ARG A 92 -5.50 17.87 -25.65
N ALA A 93 -4.76 18.85 -25.10
CA ALA A 93 -4.61 20.18 -25.65
C ALA A 93 -3.14 20.50 -25.92
N VAL A 94 -2.86 21.19 -27.02
CA VAL A 94 -1.53 21.78 -27.31
C VAL A 94 -1.53 23.19 -26.72
N LEU A 95 -0.51 23.49 -25.91
CA LEU A 95 -0.36 24.77 -25.21
C LEU A 95 0.66 25.67 -25.90
N ALA A 96 1.77 25.09 -26.36
CA ALA A 96 2.83 25.79 -27.06
C ALA A 96 3.70 24.80 -27.84
N GLU A 97 4.44 25.29 -28.85
CA GLU A 97 5.46 24.52 -29.54
C GLU A 97 6.69 25.35 -29.87
N LYS A 98 7.84 24.72 -29.89
CA LYS A 98 9.12 25.35 -30.25
C LYS A 98 10.05 24.35 -30.93
N VAL A 99 10.77 24.79 -31.94
CA VAL A 99 11.86 24.02 -32.55
C VAL A 99 13.18 24.45 -31.94
N VAL A 100 13.97 23.45 -31.51
CA VAL A 100 15.34 23.67 -31.00
C VAL A 100 16.32 22.87 -31.83
N GLN A 101 17.58 23.33 -31.87
CA GLN A 101 18.67 22.64 -32.55
C GLN A 101 19.95 22.82 -31.75
N ALA A 102 20.68 21.72 -31.53
CA ALA A 102 21.98 21.72 -30.87
C ALA A 102 22.84 20.59 -31.43
N ASP A 103 24.11 20.86 -31.72
CA ASP A 103 25.06 19.86 -32.24
C ASP A 103 25.57 18.89 -31.16
N SER A 104 25.46 19.30 -29.90
CA SER A 104 25.76 18.47 -28.71
C SER A 104 24.65 18.63 -27.69
N VAL A 105 24.68 17.84 -26.61
CA VAL A 105 23.71 17.94 -25.54
C VAL A 105 23.74 19.34 -24.92
N GLN A 106 22.62 20.03 -24.99
CA GLN A 106 22.41 21.35 -24.40
C GLN A 106 21.13 21.35 -23.57
N GLU A 107 21.09 22.25 -22.59
CA GLU A 107 19.92 22.45 -21.73
C GLU A 107 19.03 23.56 -22.31
N PHE A 108 17.73 23.26 -22.40
CA PHE A 108 16.71 24.19 -22.89
C PHE A 108 15.62 24.32 -21.82
N CYS A 109 15.14 25.55 -21.63
CA CYS A 109 14.01 25.85 -20.76
C CYS A 109 12.77 26.24 -21.58
N PHE A 110 11.60 25.73 -21.17
CA PHE A 110 10.32 25.96 -21.81
C PHE A 110 9.28 26.30 -20.74
N ASP A 111 8.69 27.49 -20.82
CA ASP A 111 7.64 27.90 -19.89
C ASP A 111 6.28 27.43 -20.41
N PHE A 112 5.50 26.81 -19.54
CA PHE A 112 4.09 26.59 -19.82
C PHE A 112 3.34 27.93 -19.77
N PRO A 113 2.30 28.13 -20.59
CA PRO A 113 1.49 29.34 -20.52
C PRO A 113 0.95 29.58 -19.10
N LYS A 114 0.90 30.84 -18.70
CA LYS A 114 0.33 31.22 -17.39
C LYS A 114 -1.09 30.68 -17.26
N GLY A 115 -1.39 30.04 -16.14
CA GLY A 115 -2.68 29.43 -15.89
C GLY A 115 -2.91 28.05 -16.55
N ALA A 116 -1.90 27.49 -17.26
CA ALA A 116 -2.01 26.13 -17.80
C ALA A 116 -2.39 25.14 -16.70
N ASP A 117 -3.41 24.33 -16.92
CA ASP A 117 -4.08 23.44 -15.96
C ASP A 117 -4.15 21.99 -16.45
N GLY A 118 -4.70 21.11 -15.63
CA GLY A 118 -4.76 19.68 -15.87
C GLY A 118 -3.42 18.98 -15.63
N MET A 119 -3.23 17.86 -16.30
CA MET A 119 -1.98 17.10 -16.30
C MET A 119 -1.06 17.64 -17.40
N LEU A 120 -0.03 18.41 -17.03
CA LEU A 120 0.95 18.97 -17.95
C LEU A 120 1.96 17.91 -18.36
N PHE A 121 2.36 17.94 -19.64
CA PHE A 121 3.37 17.05 -20.21
C PHE A 121 3.96 17.66 -21.48
N PHE A 122 4.92 16.97 -22.09
CA PHE A 122 5.53 17.39 -23.33
C PHE A 122 5.66 16.24 -24.33
N GLU A 123 5.84 16.58 -25.60
CA GLU A 123 6.16 15.66 -26.67
C GLU A 123 7.41 16.14 -27.40
N LEU A 124 8.22 15.20 -27.85
CA LEU A 124 9.40 15.45 -28.68
C LEU A 124 9.18 14.82 -30.05
N GLN A 125 9.41 15.58 -31.12
CA GLN A 125 9.47 15.04 -32.49
C GLN A 125 10.84 15.30 -33.08
N ALA A 126 11.54 14.24 -33.48
CA ALA A 126 12.83 14.37 -34.13
C ALA A 126 12.70 14.92 -35.55
N LEU A 127 13.44 15.97 -35.85
CA LEU A 127 13.53 16.59 -37.16
C LEU A 127 14.88 16.30 -37.86
N SER A 128 15.82 15.67 -37.16
CA SER A 128 17.10 15.18 -37.67
C SER A 128 17.41 13.78 -37.15
N GLY A 129 18.28 13.05 -37.83
CA GLY A 129 18.65 11.68 -37.48
C GLY A 129 19.55 11.54 -36.23
N ASN A 130 20.09 12.64 -35.70
CA ASN A 130 20.91 12.64 -34.49
C ASN A 130 20.19 13.18 -33.26
N ALA A 131 18.86 13.22 -33.28
CA ALA A 131 18.06 13.74 -32.19
C ALA A 131 18.11 12.80 -30.97
N ALA A 132 18.35 13.40 -29.77
CA ALA A 132 18.34 12.66 -28.53
C ALA A 132 17.76 13.51 -27.38
N TYR A 133 17.10 12.81 -26.46
CA TYR A 133 16.65 13.28 -25.17
C TYR A 133 17.53 12.68 -24.07
N CYS A 134 18.05 13.53 -23.18
CA CYS A 134 19.03 13.16 -22.15
C CYS A 134 18.56 13.55 -20.73
N GLY A 135 17.25 13.57 -20.51
CA GLY A 135 16.66 13.87 -19.20
C GLY A 135 16.24 15.34 -19.04
N GLY A 136 15.80 15.67 -17.84
CA GLY A 136 15.31 17.01 -17.50
C GLY A 136 14.53 17.03 -16.18
N ALA A 137 13.79 18.11 -15.99
CA ALA A 137 12.99 18.31 -14.79
C ALA A 137 11.83 19.26 -15.03
N TYR A 138 10.78 19.15 -14.24
CA TYR A 138 9.79 20.20 -14.06
C TYR A 138 10.21 21.12 -12.92
N GLU A 139 10.00 22.40 -13.13
CA GLU A 139 10.26 23.47 -12.17
C GLU A 139 9.03 24.36 -12.02
N CYS A 140 8.99 25.15 -10.96
CA CYS A 140 7.96 26.17 -10.76
C CYS A 140 8.53 27.43 -10.16
N ASP A 141 7.76 28.51 -10.29
CA ASP A 141 7.98 29.72 -9.51
C ASP A 141 7.38 29.50 -8.11
N ALA A 142 8.20 29.71 -7.09
CA ALA A 142 7.77 29.83 -5.70
C ALA A 142 8.68 30.86 -5.02
N ALA A 143 8.11 31.72 -4.19
CA ALA A 143 8.91 32.66 -3.44
C ALA A 143 9.63 31.95 -2.29
N GLU A 144 10.86 32.34 -1.98
CA GLU A 144 11.66 31.72 -0.91
C GLU A 144 10.92 31.72 0.44
N LYS A 145 10.16 32.76 0.74
CA LYS A 145 9.32 32.89 1.94
C LYS A 145 8.20 31.84 2.03
N ASP A 146 7.82 31.23 0.92
CA ASP A 146 6.75 30.22 0.85
C ASP A 146 7.29 28.79 1.02
N VAL A 147 8.62 28.64 1.07
CA VAL A 147 9.29 27.37 1.30
C VAL A 147 9.30 27.05 2.79
N GLN A 148 8.64 25.96 3.16
CA GLN A 148 8.59 25.50 4.54
C GLN A 148 9.79 24.59 4.84
N PRO A 149 10.36 24.67 6.05
CA PRO A 149 11.36 23.69 6.46
C PRO A 149 10.74 22.29 6.55
N VAL A 150 11.38 21.33 5.90
CA VAL A 150 10.97 19.93 5.92
C VAL A 150 12.17 19.04 6.18
N LYS A 151 12.01 18.10 7.10
CA LYS A 151 12.91 16.97 7.31
C LYS A 151 12.06 15.73 7.53
N ILE A 152 12.31 14.67 6.78
CA ILE A 152 11.53 13.44 6.80
C ILE A 152 12.28 12.38 7.60
N GLY A 153 11.65 11.83 8.64
CA GLY A 153 12.08 10.61 9.31
C GLY A 153 11.38 9.42 8.67
N VAL A 154 12.11 8.58 7.96
CA VAL A 154 11.57 7.34 7.37
C VAL A 154 11.51 6.28 8.45
N ASP A 155 10.32 5.80 8.76
CA ASP A 155 10.05 4.79 9.78
C ASP A 155 9.77 3.44 9.11
N ILE A 156 10.62 2.45 9.36
CA ILE A 156 10.56 1.11 8.78
C ILE A 156 10.47 0.08 9.91
N CYS A 157 9.47 -0.79 9.84
CA CYS A 157 9.38 -1.98 10.68
C CYS A 157 9.83 -3.21 9.89
N THR A 158 10.76 -4.00 10.43
CA THR A 158 11.23 -5.24 9.79
C THR A 158 11.15 -6.45 10.72
N PHE A 159 10.86 -7.62 10.14
CA PHE A 159 10.88 -8.90 10.84
C PHE A 159 11.46 -9.99 9.95
N ARG A 160 12.75 -10.31 10.14
CA ARG A 160 13.49 -11.37 9.41
C ARG A 160 13.43 -11.22 7.89
N ARG A 161 13.65 -9.98 7.40
CA ARG A 161 13.65 -9.61 5.98
C ARG A 161 14.89 -8.78 5.64
N GLU A 162 16.02 -9.19 6.16
CA GLU A 162 17.32 -8.49 6.06
C GLU A 162 17.64 -8.04 4.62
N PRO A 163 17.51 -8.89 3.57
CA PRO A 163 17.87 -8.48 2.21
C PRO A 163 17.06 -7.28 1.70
N PHE A 164 15.79 -7.19 2.06
CA PHE A 164 14.90 -6.12 1.62
C PHE A 164 15.23 -4.81 2.33
N VAL A 165 15.21 -4.80 3.66
CA VAL A 165 15.48 -3.59 4.44
C VAL A 165 16.90 -3.07 4.20
N MET A 166 17.90 -3.94 4.12
CA MET A 166 19.29 -3.55 3.81
C MET A 166 19.40 -2.96 2.41
N GLY A 167 18.69 -3.51 1.42
CA GLY A 167 18.65 -2.98 0.06
C GLY A 167 18.03 -1.57 0.01
N ASN A 168 16.95 -1.33 0.73
CA ASN A 168 16.32 -0.01 0.81
C ASN A 168 17.20 1.01 1.54
N ILE A 169 17.83 0.63 2.66
CA ILE A 169 18.79 1.48 3.36
C ILE A 169 19.98 1.83 2.44
N ALA A 170 20.59 0.84 1.78
CA ALA A 170 21.73 1.06 0.88
C ALA A 170 21.39 2.03 -0.25
N ARG A 171 20.19 1.91 -0.83
CA ARG A 171 19.72 2.82 -1.89
C ARG A 171 19.51 4.24 -1.35
N MET A 172 18.87 4.41 -0.20
CA MET A 172 18.70 5.73 0.41
C MET A 172 20.05 6.36 0.80
N ARG A 173 21.03 5.55 1.24
CA ARG A 173 22.40 6.03 1.49
C ARG A 173 23.05 6.56 0.22
N SER A 174 23.15 5.73 -0.82
CA SER A 174 23.85 6.09 -2.05
C SER A 174 23.22 7.27 -2.78
N ASP A 175 21.90 7.32 -2.83
CA ASP A 175 21.18 8.29 -3.63
C ASP A 175 20.92 9.62 -2.89
N ILE A 176 20.87 9.58 -1.55
CA ILE A 176 20.43 10.72 -0.74
C ILE A 176 21.40 11.03 0.41
N LEU A 177 21.56 10.13 1.38
CA LEU A 177 22.19 10.46 2.67
C LEU A 177 23.68 10.78 2.53
N GLU A 178 24.38 10.04 1.68
CA GLU A 178 25.80 10.20 1.39
C GLU A 178 26.06 11.02 0.11
N ASN A 179 25.01 11.45 -0.59
CA ASN A 179 25.11 12.22 -1.81
C ASN A 179 24.86 13.70 -1.55
N ALA A 180 25.93 14.49 -1.38
CA ALA A 180 25.83 15.93 -1.15
C ALA A 180 25.15 16.72 -2.30
N ALA A 181 25.05 16.14 -3.51
CA ALA A 181 24.31 16.75 -4.63
C ALA A 181 22.79 16.47 -4.57
N SER A 182 22.34 15.61 -3.69
CA SER A 182 20.91 15.33 -3.50
C SER A 182 20.21 16.51 -2.83
N PRO A 183 19.08 17.00 -3.35
CA PRO A 183 18.28 18.02 -2.65
C PRO A 183 17.73 17.55 -1.29
N LEU A 184 17.71 16.24 -1.05
CA LEU A 184 17.29 15.63 0.22
C LEU A 184 18.47 15.41 1.19
N HIS A 185 19.71 15.68 0.79
CA HIS A 185 20.85 15.59 1.70
C HIS A 185 20.60 16.50 2.92
N ASN A 186 20.76 15.99 4.13
CA ASN A 186 20.40 16.62 5.41
C ASN A 186 18.89 16.82 5.68
N HIS A 187 17.99 16.40 4.77
CA HIS A 187 16.54 16.49 4.94
C HIS A 187 15.86 15.12 5.11
N LEU A 188 16.66 14.07 5.28
CA LEU A 188 16.19 12.70 5.48
C LEU A 188 16.97 12.03 6.61
N GLU A 189 16.27 11.32 7.49
CA GLU A 189 16.83 10.33 8.42
C GLU A 189 16.02 9.03 8.33
N VAL A 190 16.64 7.90 8.63
CA VAL A 190 16.01 6.57 8.53
C VAL A 190 16.02 5.92 9.92
N PHE A 191 14.85 5.48 10.36
CA PHE A 191 14.63 4.79 11.62
C PHE A 191 14.10 3.39 11.34
N VAL A 192 14.78 2.37 11.82
CA VAL A 192 14.41 0.97 11.57
C VAL A 192 14.21 0.25 12.89
N SER A 193 13.00 -0.27 13.07
CA SER A 193 12.63 -1.11 14.20
C SER A 193 12.77 -2.59 13.80
N ASP A 194 13.79 -3.27 14.35
CA ASP A 194 14.06 -4.68 14.04
C ASP A 194 13.33 -5.59 15.04
N ASN A 195 12.10 -5.98 14.69
CA ASN A 195 11.30 -6.92 15.47
C ASN A 195 11.87 -8.35 15.49
N GLY A 196 12.79 -8.65 14.58
CA GLY A 196 13.45 -9.95 14.47
C GLY A 196 14.75 -10.03 15.26
N GLN A 197 15.34 -8.90 15.59
CA GLN A 197 16.66 -8.75 16.20
C GLN A 197 17.74 -9.52 15.45
N THR A 198 17.73 -9.39 14.11
CA THR A 198 18.61 -10.15 13.20
C THR A 198 19.56 -9.25 12.42
N LEU A 199 19.41 -7.92 12.50
CA LEU A 199 20.25 -6.97 11.78
C LEU A 199 21.59 -6.72 12.48
N ASP A 200 22.60 -6.37 11.69
CA ASP A 200 23.92 -5.96 12.19
C ASP A 200 23.91 -4.45 12.49
N TYR A 201 23.61 -4.10 13.73
CA TYR A 201 23.43 -2.71 14.16
C TYR A 201 24.70 -1.88 14.00
N ASP A 202 25.88 -2.45 14.26
CA ASP A 202 27.16 -1.75 14.16
C ASP A 202 27.49 -1.34 12.73
N LYS A 203 27.06 -2.14 11.74
CA LYS A 203 27.25 -1.82 10.32
C LYS A 203 26.19 -0.88 9.76
N LEU A 204 24.97 -0.92 10.30
CA LEU A 204 23.85 -0.18 9.74
C LEU A 204 23.68 1.20 10.38
N ASN A 205 24.01 1.38 11.66
CA ASN A 205 23.88 2.66 12.33
C ASN A 205 24.89 3.70 11.80
N SER A 206 24.42 4.94 11.72
CA SER A 206 25.21 6.13 11.37
C SER A 206 24.50 7.38 11.93
N ASP A 207 25.03 8.57 11.65
CA ASP A 207 24.39 9.83 12.07
C ASP A 207 22.99 10.04 11.47
N THR A 208 22.66 9.33 10.37
CA THR A 208 21.40 9.49 9.64
C THR A 208 20.59 8.20 9.50
N VAL A 209 21.10 7.08 10.00
CA VAL A 209 20.41 5.77 9.99
C VAL A 209 20.44 5.19 11.38
N HIS A 210 19.29 4.96 11.97
CA HIS A 210 19.09 4.51 13.35
C HIS A 210 18.35 3.18 13.37
N VAL A 211 19.07 2.09 13.56
CA VAL A 211 18.51 0.74 13.65
C VAL A 211 18.49 0.30 15.10
N VAL A 212 17.32 -0.07 15.60
CA VAL A 212 17.14 -0.46 16.99
C VAL A 212 16.47 -1.83 17.12
N PRO A 213 16.93 -2.65 18.10
CA PRO A 213 16.23 -3.90 18.42
C PRO A 213 14.84 -3.60 18.98
N ASN A 214 13.87 -4.42 18.63
CA ASN A 214 12.52 -4.29 19.14
C ASN A 214 11.91 -5.65 19.50
N ALA A 215 10.95 -5.67 20.42
CA ALA A 215 10.13 -6.85 20.67
C ALA A 215 9.19 -7.08 19.48
N ASN A 216 8.94 -8.34 19.14
CA ASN A 216 7.98 -8.63 18.05
C ASN A 216 6.54 -8.46 18.53
N VAL A 217 6.07 -7.25 18.51
CA VAL A 217 4.67 -6.92 18.77
C VAL A 217 3.94 -6.48 17.48
N GLY A 218 4.37 -7.05 16.34
CA GLY A 218 3.79 -6.84 15.01
C GLY A 218 4.17 -5.51 14.36
N GLY A 219 3.53 -5.22 13.22
CA GLY A 219 3.71 -3.96 12.50
C GLY A 219 3.31 -2.76 13.34
N ALA A 220 2.16 -2.83 14.03
CA ALA A 220 1.69 -1.77 14.91
C ALA A 220 2.76 -1.34 15.94
N GLY A 221 3.41 -2.32 16.58
CA GLY A 221 4.46 -2.02 17.56
C GLY A 221 5.80 -1.63 16.95
N GLY A 222 6.15 -2.17 15.78
CA GLY A 222 7.37 -1.81 15.08
C GLY A 222 7.36 -0.35 14.62
N PHE A 223 6.30 0.06 13.93
CA PHE A 223 6.12 1.46 13.52
C PHE A 223 5.99 2.41 14.72
N THR A 224 5.29 1.98 15.78
CA THR A 224 5.25 2.80 17.00
C THR A 224 6.63 2.97 17.62
N ARG A 225 7.48 1.94 17.60
CA ARG A 225 8.87 2.06 18.06
C ARG A 225 9.65 3.08 17.25
N GLY A 226 9.54 3.08 15.93
CA GLY A 226 10.17 4.07 15.06
C GLY A 226 9.67 5.49 15.33
N MET A 227 8.34 5.67 15.51
CA MET A 227 7.76 6.95 15.91
C MET A 227 8.32 7.44 17.26
N ILE A 228 8.50 6.55 18.23
CA ILE A 228 9.11 6.88 19.54
C ILE A 228 10.58 7.32 19.38
N GLU A 229 11.35 6.63 18.55
CA GLU A 229 12.75 7.01 18.31
C GLU A 229 12.84 8.36 17.57
N ILE A 230 11.94 8.65 16.65
CA ILE A 230 11.84 9.96 16.00
C ILE A 230 11.49 11.07 17.02
N LEU A 231 10.54 10.83 17.93
CA LEU A 231 10.23 11.79 18.99
C LEU A 231 11.44 12.06 19.89
N LYS A 232 12.18 11.02 20.31
CA LYS A 232 13.42 11.17 21.08
C LYS A 232 14.50 11.93 20.30
N ALA A 233 14.66 11.64 19.01
CA ALA A 233 15.62 12.35 18.15
C ALA A 233 15.25 13.85 18.08
N ASN A 234 13.97 14.18 18.00
CA ASN A 234 13.50 15.57 18.02
C ASN A 234 13.74 16.28 19.35
N GLU A 235 13.60 15.59 20.48
CA GLU A 235 14.00 16.13 21.80
C GLU A 235 15.50 16.49 21.82
N ASN A 236 16.33 15.78 21.05
CA ASN A 236 17.76 16.03 20.89
C ASN A 236 18.10 16.95 19.71
N GLY A 237 17.11 17.61 19.10
CA GLY A 237 17.32 18.62 18.08
C GLY A 237 17.38 18.11 16.63
N ALA A 238 16.97 16.88 16.33
CA ALA A 238 16.97 16.34 14.97
C ALA A 238 16.12 17.15 13.98
N GLY A 239 15.03 17.77 14.45
CA GLY A 239 14.19 18.65 13.63
C GLY A 239 13.36 17.93 12.57
N VAL A 240 13.02 16.65 12.78
CA VAL A 240 12.10 15.90 11.91
C VAL A 240 10.72 16.52 11.96
N THR A 241 10.18 16.85 10.80
CA THR A 241 8.88 17.53 10.64
C THR A 241 7.77 16.59 10.16
N HIS A 242 8.15 15.48 9.52
CA HIS A 242 7.22 14.48 9.00
C HIS A 242 7.79 13.08 9.22
N VAL A 243 6.92 12.14 9.56
CA VAL A 243 7.21 10.71 9.64
C VAL A 243 6.70 10.03 8.38
N LEU A 244 7.57 9.38 7.62
CA LEU A 244 7.20 8.53 6.51
C LEU A 244 7.20 7.08 6.95
N VAL A 245 6.02 6.52 7.18
CA VAL A 245 5.87 5.09 7.48
C VAL A 245 5.98 4.30 6.17
N MET A 246 6.82 3.28 6.14
CA MET A 246 7.13 2.53 4.94
C MET A 246 7.41 1.05 5.25
N ASP A 247 6.82 0.11 4.48
CA ASP A 247 7.12 -1.31 4.60
C ASP A 247 8.58 -1.63 4.23
N ASP A 248 9.12 -2.71 4.79
CA ASP A 248 10.49 -3.16 4.54
C ASP A 248 10.67 -3.87 3.19
N ASP A 249 9.63 -4.54 2.67
CA ASP A 249 9.66 -5.40 1.48
C ASP A 249 9.14 -4.71 0.20
N ILE A 250 9.19 -3.40 0.16
CA ILE A 250 8.87 -2.62 -1.04
C ILE A 250 10.10 -2.39 -1.91
N VAL A 251 9.88 -2.13 -3.19
CA VAL A 251 10.87 -1.54 -4.09
C VAL A 251 10.56 -0.06 -4.23
N LEU A 252 11.55 0.77 -3.90
CA LEU A 252 11.44 2.23 -3.88
C LEU A 252 12.36 2.86 -4.94
N ASP A 253 11.82 3.78 -5.75
CA ASP A 253 12.62 4.78 -6.45
C ASP A 253 12.80 5.99 -5.53
N THR A 254 14.04 6.37 -5.21
CA THR A 254 14.34 7.45 -4.26
C THR A 254 13.85 8.83 -4.72
N ASP A 255 13.60 9.03 -6.00
CA ASP A 255 12.97 10.25 -6.52
C ASP A 255 11.51 10.44 -6.06
N VAL A 256 10.85 9.38 -5.60
CA VAL A 256 9.53 9.45 -4.92
C VAL A 256 9.64 10.26 -3.61
N LEU A 257 10.72 10.07 -2.86
CA LEU A 257 11.02 10.85 -1.65
C LEU A 257 11.24 12.33 -1.96
N LEU A 258 11.91 12.62 -3.08
CA LEU A 258 12.10 14.00 -3.53
C LEU A 258 10.77 14.69 -3.87
N ARG A 259 9.86 14.00 -4.57
CA ARG A 259 8.52 14.54 -4.88
C ARG A 259 7.72 14.82 -3.62
N THR A 260 7.75 13.90 -2.65
CA THR A 260 7.11 14.07 -1.34
C THR A 260 7.70 15.26 -0.59
N TYR A 261 9.02 15.36 -0.53
CA TYR A 261 9.72 16.49 0.09
C TYR A 261 9.35 17.82 -0.55
N THR A 262 9.37 17.89 -1.88
CA THR A 262 9.06 19.13 -2.60
C THR A 262 7.60 19.56 -2.37
N LEU A 263 6.65 18.61 -2.42
CA LEU A 263 5.24 18.89 -2.11
C LEU A 263 5.10 19.50 -0.71
N LEU A 264 5.73 18.87 0.28
CA LEU A 264 5.67 19.31 1.68
C LEU A 264 6.40 20.63 1.91
N SER A 265 7.52 20.86 1.23
CA SER A 265 8.29 22.11 1.34
C SER A 265 7.54 23.31 0.75
N LEU A 266 6.74 23.08 -0.28
CA LEU A 266 5.93 24.12 -0.93
C LEU A 266 4.48 24.18 -0.42
N ARG A 267 4.08 23.32 0.52
CA ARG A 267 2.69 23.28 0.99
C ARG A 267 2.24 24.63 1.54
N LYS A 268 1.00 24.99 1.25
CA LYS A 268 0.39 26.18 1.83
C LYS A 268 0.11 25.97 3.33
N PRO A 269 0.10 27.04 4.14
CA PRO A 269 -0.14 26.93 5.58
C PRO A 269 -1.44 26.22 5.97
N GLU A 270 -2.52 26.39 5.20
CA GLU A 270 -3.82 25.73 5.42
C GLU A 270 -3.79 24.20 5.18
N TYR A 271 -2.69 23.67 4.64
CA TYR A 271 -2.43 22.25 4.44
C TYR A 271 -1.30 21.72 5.35
N ALA A 272 -1.02 22.38 6.46
CA ALA A 272 0.01 21.94 7.40
C ALA A 272 -0.23 20.54 7.98
N ASP A 273 -1.51 20.12 8.03
CA ASP A 273 -1.96 18.82 8.53
C ASP A 273 -2.15 17.74 7.41
N VAL A 274 -1.67 18.02 6.18
CA VAL A 274 -1.83 17.11 5.06
C VAL A 274 -0.97 15.85 5.20
N PHE A 275 -1.56 14.69 4.94
CA PHE A 275 -0.84 13.44 4.73
C PHE A 275 -0.51 13.29 3.24
N VAL A 276 0.63 12.69 2.94
CA VAL A 276 1.00 12.32 1.56
C VAL A 276 1.02 10.82 1.44
N GLY A 277 0.12 10.28 0.62
CA GLY A 277 0.03 8.85 0.34
C GLY A 277 0.79 8.45 -0.92
N GLY A 278 1.47 7.30 -0.86
CA GLY A 278 2.04 6.65 -2.03
C GLY A 278 1.17 5.51 -2.53
N ALA A 279 0.98 5.43 -3.84
CA ALA A 279 0.28 4.32 -4.46
C ALA A 279 1.06 3.01 -4.31
N MET A 280 0.35 1.89 -4.16
CA MET A 280 0.95 0.56 -4.30
C MET A 280 0.80 0.06 -5.73
N LEU A 281 1.91 -0.21 -6.40
CA LEU A 281 1.97 -0.89 -7.68
C LEU A 281 2.42 -2.34 -7.47
N ARG A 282 1.97 -3.24 -8.34
CA ARG A 282 2.35 -4.66 -8.28
C ARG A 282 3.79 -4.86 -8.71
N LEU A 283 4.55 -5.65 -7.96
CA LEU A 283 5.92 -6.00 -8.33
C LEU A 283 5.97 -6.95 -9.54
N ASP A 284 5.02 -7.86 -9.67
CA ASP A 284 4.91 -8.83 -10.78
C ASP A 284 4.33 -8.24 -12.07
N ARG A 285 3.60 -7.13 -11.99
CA ARG A 285 3.05 -6.36 -13.11
C ARG A 285 3.16 -4.88 -12.78
N PRO A 286 4.33 -4.25 -13.00
CA PRO A 286 4.69 -2.96 -12.42
C PRO A 286 3.84 -1.78 -12.92
N ASN A 287 3.04 -1.98 -13.95
CA ASN A 287 2.09 -1.00 -14.48
C ASN A 287 0.70 -1.05 -13.81
N ILE A 288 0.42 -2.07 -12.99
CA ILE A 288 -0.90 -2.23 -12.36
C ILE A 288 -0.87 -1.67 -10.93
N GLN A 289 -1.67 -0.65 -10.72
CA GLN A 289 -1.90 -0.05 -9.40
C GLN A 289 -2.86 -0.92 -8.60
N VAL A 290 -2.49 -1.28 -7.38
CA VAL A 290 -3.35 -2.01 -6.45
C VAL A 290 -4.29 -1.04 -5.76
N GLU A 291 -3.73 0.08 -5.25
CA GLU A 291 -4.47 1.08 -4.48
C GLU A 291 -3.74 2.43 -4.52
N ASN A 292 -4.49 3.51 -4.45
CA ASN A 292 -3.98 4.88 -4.30
C ASN A 292 -4.88 5.66 -3.33
N GLY A 293 -4.65 5.44 -2.02
CA GLY A 293 -5.54 5.88 -0.96
C GLY A 293 -6.80 5.02 -0.85
N ALA A 294 -7.45 5.06 0.30
CA ALA A 294 -8.60 4.23 0.58
C ALA A 294 -9.62 4.91 1.50
N ALA A 295 -10.81 4.29 1.59
CA ALA A 295 -11.84 4.60 2.56
C ALA A 295 -12.27 3.33 3.32
N TRP A 296 -12.86 3.52 4.48
CA TRP A 296 -13.33 2.46 5.35
C TRP A 296 -14.85 2.53 5.51
N ASN A 297 -15.55 1.46 5.15
CA ASN A 297 -16.99 1.38 5.31
C ASN A 297 -17.35 0.15 6.14
N GLN A 298 -17.38 0.31 7.46
CA GLN A 298 -17.81 -0.70 8.44
C GLN A 298 -17.17 -2.10 8.24
N GLY A 299 -15.87 -2.14 8.00
CA GLY A 299 -15.14 -3.38 7.77
C GLY A 299 -14.94 -3.72 6.29
N GLN A 300 -15.45 -2.91 5.39
CA GLN A 300 -15.16 -2.99 3.96
C GLN A 300 -14.11 -1.97 3.58
N LEU A 301 -12.94 -2.46 3.22
CA LEU A 301 -11.91 -1.65 2.60
C LEU A 301 -12.37 -1.27 1.18
N ILE A 302 -12.44 0.03 0.92
CA ILE A 302 -12.70 0.58 -0.41
C ILE A 302 -11.39 1.15 -0.95
N SER A 303 -10.64 0.32 -1.66
CA SER A 303 -9.41 0.74 -2.33
C SER A 303 -9.75 1.67 -3.48
N HIS A 304 -9.23 2.90 -3.44
CA HIS A 304 -9.45 3.87 -4.52
C HIS A 304 -8.53 3.57 -5.70
N LYS A 305 -9.05 3.81 -6.92
CA LYS A 305 -8.34 3.66 -8.20
C LYS A 305 -7.65 2.28 -8.35
N ALA A 306 -8.29 1.25 -7.77
CA ALA A 306 -7.80 -0.11 -7.76
C ALA A 306 -7.76 -0.71 -9.18
N ASN A 307 -6.70 -1.48 -9.45
CA ASN A 307 -6.47 -2.17 -10.73
C ASN A 307 -6.32 -1.24 -11.94
N PHE A 308 -5.93 0.03 -11.74
CA PHE A 308 -5.59 0.90 -12.86
C PHE A 308 -4.33 0.41 -13.57
N ASP A 309 -4.44 0.19 -14.88
CA ASP A 309 -3.29 0.02 -15.77
C ASP A 309 -2.74 1.42 -16.15
N LEU A 310 -1.70 1.85 -15.46
CA LEU A 310 -1.14 3.20 -15.60
C LEU A 310 -0.37 3.42 -16.92
N THR A 311 -0.24 2.39 -17.75
CA THR A 311 0.19 2.55 -19.15
C THR A 311 -0.94 3.09 -20.04
N LYS A 312 -2.19 3.08 -19.57
CA LYS A 312 -3.33 3.66 -20.26
C LYS A 312 -3.46 5.13 -19.91
N VAL A 313 -3.40 5.99 -20.92
CA VAL A 313 -3.44 7.46 -20.75
C VAL A 313 -4.67 7.90 -19.96
N ASP A 314 -5.85 7.39 -20.31
CA ASP A 314 -7.09 7.75 -19.63
C ASP A 314 -7.06 7.41 -18.14
N LEU A 315 -6.50 6.25 -17.78
CA LEU A 315 -6.38 5.85 -16.38
C LEU A 315 -5.27 6.63 -15.65
N CYS A 316 -4.18 6.98 -16.34
CA CYS A 316 -3.14 7.83 -15.79
C CYS A 316 -3.68 9.24 -15.45
N VAL A 317 -4.48 9.84 -16.33
CA VAL A 317 -5.13 11.14 -16.08
C VAL A 317 -6.21 11.02 -15.01
N ALA A 318 -7.05 9.96 -15.06
CA ALA A 318 -8.07 9.70 -14.04
C ALA A 318 -7.47 9.48 -12.65
N ASN A 319 -6.23 8.98 -12.56
CA ASN A 319 -5.53 8.79 -11.30
C ASN A 319 -5.25 10.11 -10.57
N GLU A 320 -5.22 11.24 -11.29
CA GLU A 320 -5.06 12.57 -10.71
C GLU A 320 -6.38 13.22 -10.25
N LEU A 321 -7.54 12.61 -10.51
CA LEU A 321 -8.79 13.13 -9.99
C LEU A 321 -8.81 13.07 -8.47
N GLU A 322 -9.34 14.14 -7.87
CA GLU A 322 -9.51 14.22 -6.42
C GLU A 322 -10.56 13.21 -5.94
N GLU A 323 -10.22 12.50 -4.88
CA GLU A 323 -11.14 11.65 -4.13
C GLU A 323 -10.98 11.91 -2.63
N ARG A 324 -12.03 11.67 -1.88
CA ARG A 324 -11.95 11.72 -0.42
C ARG A 324 -11.37 10.41 0.10
N HIS A 325 -10.10 10.46 0.46
CA HIS A 325 -9.45 9.37 1.18
C HIS A 325 -9.63 9.52 2.69
N GLU A 326 -9.74 8.41 3.41
CA GLU A 326 -9.83 8.40 4.88
C GLU A 326 -8.51 7.92 5.50
N TYR A 327 -7.72 7.13 4.75
CA TYR A 327 -6.38 6.71 5.14
C TYR A 327 -5.55 6.30 3.92
N ASN A 328 -4.25 6.12 4.13
CA ASN A 328 -3.34 5.44 3.21
C ASN A 328 -2.63 4.33 3.96
N ALA A 329 -2.51 3.17 3.35
CA ALA A 329 -1.78 2.06 3.96
C ALA A 329 -0.29 2.39 4.14
N TRP A 330 0.34 1.74 5.13
CA TRP A 330 1.68 2.08 5.58
C TRP A 330 2.81 1.46 4.74
N TRP A 331 2.52 1.01 3.52
CA TRP A 331 3.59 0.78 2.55
C TRP A 331 4.29 2.07 2.11
N TYR A 332 3.61 3.24 2.19
CA TYR A 332 4.15 4.57 2.01
C TYR A 332 3.13 5.62 2.45
N CYS A 333 3.26 6.14 3.65
CA CYS A 333 2.38 7.18 4.17
C CYS A 333 3.18 8.23 4.95
N CYS A 334 3.27 9.45 4.44
CA CYS A 334 3.98 10.54 5.08
C CYS A 334 3.03 11.37 5.94
N ILE A 335 3.32 11.44 7.24
CA ILE A 335 2.46 11.95 8.31
C ILE A 335 3.13 13.16 8.96
N PRO A 336 2.44 14.31 9.14
CA PRO A 336 2.99 15.45 9.87
C PRO A 336 3.37 15.07 11.31
N ILE A 337 4.53 15.50 11.79
CA ILE A 337 5.02 15.19 13.14
C ILE A 337 4.04 15.70 14.23
N ALA A 338 3.30 16.75 13.95
CA ALA A 338 2.26 17.28 14.85
C ALA A 338 1.15 16.26 15.18
N VAL A 339 0.99 15.23 14.37
CA VAL A 339 0.05 14.13 14.61
C VAL A 339 0.68 13.05 15.48
N VAL A 340 1.98 12.83 15.34
CA VAL A 340 2.76 11.83 16.10
C VAL A 340 3.15 12.43 17.45
N ARG A 341 2.31 12.23 18.46
CA ARG A 341 2.48 12.82 19.79
C ARG A 341 2.53 11.72 20.85
N PRO A 342 3.11 12.00 22.05
CA PRO A 342 3.16 11.05 23.16
C PRO A 342 1.80 10.51 23.64
N ASP A 343 0.72 11.22 23.37
CA ASP A 343 -0.67 10.84 23.69
C ASP A 343 -1.45 10.27 22.50
N ASN A 344 -0.81 10.15 21.33
CA ASN A 344 -1.47 9.84 20.07
C ASN A 344 -0.68 8.85 19.19
N LEU A 345 -0.11 7.82 19.78
CA LEU A 345 0.56 6.73 19.09
C LEU A 345 -0.44 5.69 18.56
N PRO A 346 -0.03 4.75 17.68
CA PRO A 346 -0.90 3.69 17.19
C PRO A 346 -1.50 2.80 18.30
N MET A 347 -2.58 2.09 17.97
CA MET A 347 -3.16 1.07 18.85
C MET A 347 -2.32 -0.23 18.84
N PRO A 348 -2.19 -0.96 19.99
CA PRO A 348 -1.38 -2.18 20.08
C PRO A 348 -2.13 -3.40 19.50
N ILE A 349 -2.60 -3.30 18.26
CA ILE A 349 -3.43 -4.33 17.61
C ILE A 349 -2.65 -5.36 16.80
N PHE A 350 -1.35 -5.34 16.89
CA PHE A 350 -0.37 -6.25 16.33
C PHE A 350 -0.14 -6.05 14.82
N ILE A 351 -1.04 -6.53 13.98
CA ILE A 351 -0.97 -6.38 12.51
C ILE A 351 -2.37 -6.19 11.93
N ARG A 352 -2.45 -5.49 10.81
CA ARG A 352 -3.66 -5.26 10.00
C ARG A 352 -4.74 -4.44 10.73
N GLY A 353 -4.97 -3.26 10.22
CA GLY A 353 -5.91 -2.30 10.78
C GLY A 353 -5.24 -1.19 11.59
N ASP A 354 -3.95 -1.30 11.90
CA ASP A 354 -3.14 -0.25 12.53
C ASP A 354 -3.08 1.02 11.69
N ASP A 355 -2.84 0.88 10.39
CA ASP A 355 -2.90 1.94 9.39
C ASP A 355 -4.30 2.52 9.22
N ILE A 356 -5.33 1.67 9.24
CA ILE A 356 -6.74 2.05 9.14
C ILE A 356 -7.14 2.86 10.37
N GLU A 357 -6.95 2.31 11.58
CA GLU A 357 -7.30 2.99 12.83
C GLU A 357 -6.62 4.35 12.97
N TYR A 358 -5.31 4.36 12.73
CA TYR A 358 -4.53 5.59 12.84
C TYR A 358 -4.95 6.63 11.79
N GLY A 359 -5.23 6.20 10.56
CA GLY A 359 -5.72 7.04 9.49
C GLY A 359 -7.11 7.61 9.78
N LEU A 360 -8.09 6.77 10.13
CA LEU A 360 -9.46 7.21 10.46
C LEU A 360 -9.48 8.23 11.58
N ARG A 361 -8.59 8.12 12.55
CA ARG A 361 -8.48 9.03 13.70
C ARG A 361 -7.78 10.34 13.33
N ASN A 362 -6.80 10.33 12.46
CA ASN A 362 -5.85 11.44 12.30
C ASN A 362 -5.83 12.08 10.90
N CYS A 363 -6.17 11.31 9.84
CA CYS A 363 -6.05 11.78 8.47
C CYS A 363 -7.25 12.65 8.07
N LYS A 364 -7.12 13.96 8.21
CA LYS A 364 -8.16 14.90 7.75
C LYS A 364 -8.11 15.12 6.24
N ARG A 365 -6.91 15.07 5.67
CA ARG A 365 -6.63 15.29 4.24
C ARG A 365 -5.48 14.43 3.80
N LEU A 366 -5.67 13.71 2.71
CA LEU A 366 -4.65 12.91 2.05
C LEU A 366 -4.46 13.38 0.63
N VAL A 367 -3.23 13.67 0.25
CA VAL A 367 -2.84 13.99 -1.12
C VAL A 367 -2.10 12.81 -1.72
N THR A 368 -2.53 12.39 -2.91
CA THR A 368 -1.85 11.42 -3.75
C THR A 368 -1.51 12.06 -5.08
N LEU A 369 -0.32 11.77 -5.62
CA LEU A 369 0.15 12.28 -6.92
C LEU A 369 0.69 11.14 -7.76
N ASN A 370 0.52 11.24 -9.08
CA ASN A 370 1.24 10.37 -10.00
C ASN A 370 2.76 10.45 -9.75
N GLY A 371 3.40 9.29 -9.77
CA GLY A 371 4.82 9.16 -9.51
C GLY A 371 5.22 9.20 -8.03
N ILE A 372 4.27 9.23 -7.08
CA ILE A 372 4.51 8.87 -5.68
C ILE A 372 3.96 7.46 -5.46
N CYS A 373 4.82 6.47 -5.49
CA CYS A 373 4.43 5.06 -5.39
C CYS A 373 5.58 4.17 -4.90
N VAL A 374 5.21 2.97 -4.52
CA VAL A 374 6.13 1.86 -4.27
C VAL A 374 5.65 0.62 -5.02
N TRP A 375 6.57 -0.29 -5.37
CA TRP A 375 6.22 -1.62 -5.87
C TRP A 375 6.30 -2.62 -4.74
N HIS A 376 5.27 -3.41 -4.60
CA HIS A 376 5.14 -4.39 -3.55
C HIS A 376 4.64 -5.72 -4.09
N GLU A 377 5.06 -6.83 -3.49
CA GLU A 377 4.56 -8.14 -3.86
C GLU A 377 3.03 -8.20 -3.60
N PRO A 378 2.24 -8.70 -4.57
CA PRO A 378 0.80 -8.76 -4.42
C PRO A 378 0.39 -9.66 -3.25
N PHE A 379 -0.61 -9.23 -2.49
CA PHE A 379 -1.09 -9.95 -1.30
C PHE A 379 -1.65 -11.35 -1.60
N GLU A 380 -2.02 -11.61 -2.84
CA GLU A 380 -2.50 -12.92 -3.28
C GLU A 380 -1.49 -14.06 -3.07
N SER A 381 -0.19 -13.73 -2.96
CA SER A 381 0.88 -14.69 -2.70
C SER A 381 1.16 -14.90 -1.20
N LYS A 382 0.51 -14.13 -0.31
CA LYS A 382 0.81 -14.07 1.14
C LYS A 382 -0.30 -14.69 2.01
N TYR A 383 -0.83 -15.87 1.64
CA TYR A 383 -1.86 -16.52 2.46
C TYR A 383 -1.31 -16.92 3.84
N SER A 384 -2.04 -16.55 4.90
CA SER A 384 -1.84 -17.03 6.26
C SER A 384 -3.17 -17.20 6.98
N SER A 385 -3.36 -18.35 7.63
CA SER A 385 -4.52 -18.59 8.48
C SER A 385 -4.62 -17.63 9.66
N SER A 386 -3.49 -17.17 10.20
CA SER A 386 -3.46 -16.25 11.33
C SER A 386 -4.19 -14.93 11.03
N MET A 387 -4.21 -14.51 9.77
CA MET A 387 -4.89 -13.28 9.36
C MET A 387 -6.39 -13.30 9.67
N TYR A 388 -7.05 -14.46 9.66
CA TYR A 388 -8.48 -14.56 9.96
C TYR A 388 -8.81 -14.16 11.40
N TYR A 389 -7.87 -14.38 12.33
CA TYR A 389 -7.98 -13.87 13.69
C TYR A 389 -7.93 -12.34 13.73
N TYR A 390 -6.90 -11.76 13.14
CA TYR A 390 -6.67 -10.32 13.18
C TYR A 390 -7.70 -9.53 12.38
N ILE A 391 -8.07 -10.01 11.18
CA ILE A 391 -9.05 -9.34 10.32
C ILE A 391 -10.33 -9.01 11.09
N LEU A 392 -10.94 -9.99 11.76
CA LEU A 392 -12.24 -9.76 12.39
C LEU A 392 -12.11 -9.11 13.76
N ARG A 393 -11.07 -9.45 14.56
CA ARG A 393 -10.83 -8.79 15.85
C ARG A 393 -10.59 -7.29 15.66
N ASN A 394 -9.69 -6.91 14.76
CA ASN A 394 -9.32 -5.52 14.55
C ASN A 394 -10.45 -4.75 13.87
N GLN A 395 -11.16 -5.36 12.91
CA GLN A 395 -12.39 -4.79 12.36
C GLN A 395 -13.42 -4.45 13.46
N CYS A 396 -13.58 -5.30 14.47
CA CYS A 396 -14.49 -5.01 15.60
C CYS A 396 -14.00 -3.80 16.40
N ILE A 397 -12.69 -3.69 16.65
CA ILE A 397 -12.08 -2.56 17.35
C ILE A 397 -12.28 -1.28 16.57
N ASP A 398 -11.85 -1.26 15.29
CA ASP A 398 -11.91 -0.10 14.41
C ASP A 398 -13.36 0.39 14.22
N ASN A 399 -14.28 -0.53 13.94
CA ASN A 399 -15.70 -0.18 13.76
C ASN A 399 -16.34 0.34 15.05
N SER A 400 -15.99 -0.25 16.20
CA SER A 400 -16.51 0.22 17.51
C SER A 400 -16.07 1.64 17.82
N MET A 401 -14.89 2.05 17.37
CA MET A 401 -14.33 3.38 17.63
C MET A 401 -14.76 4.41 16.57
N HIS A 402 -14.80 4.03 15.30
CA HIS A 402 -14.88 4.96 14.17
C HIS A 402 -16.17 4.87 13.33
N CYS A 403 -16.98 3.81 13.49
CA CYS A 403 -18.19 3.65 12.69
C CYS A 403 -19.46 3.89 13.53
N PRO A 404 -20.06 5.08 13.46
CA PRO A 404 -21.34 5.33 14.11
C PRO A 404 -22.41 4.34 13.63
N GLY A 405 -23.12 3.72 14.57
CA GLY A 405 -24.17 2.73 14.25
C GLY A 405 -23.67 1.29 14.06
N TYR A 406 -22.39 1.03 14.22
CA TYR A 406 -21.90 -0.35 14.33
C TYR A 406 -22.32 -0.92 15.68
N ASP A 407 -23.18 -1.93 15.65
CA ASP A 407 -23.81 -2.54 16.83
C ASP A 407 -23.63 -4.07 16.87
N ALA A 408 -24.15 -4.69 17.92
CA ALA A 408 -24.14 -6.15 18.10
C ALA A 408 -24.76 -6.90 16.91
N ASN A 409 -25.78 -6.33 16.23
CA ASN A 409 -26.42 -6.98 15.09
C ASN A 409 -25.51 -6.93 13.86
N ALA A 410 -24.85 -5.81 13.61
CA ALA A 410 -23.87 -5.68 12.54
C ALA A 410 -22.73 -6.71 12.73
N LEU A 411 -22.17 -6.81 13.94
CA LEU A 411 -21.12 -7.79 14.23
C LEU A 411 -21.61 -9.24 14.04
N LYS A 412 -22.85 -9.57 14.44
CA LYS A 412 -23.40 -10.93 14.21
C LYS A 412 -23.54 -11.25 12.72
N VAL A 413 -23.88 -10.24 11.89
CA VAL A 413 -23.95 -10.41 10.43
C VAL A 413 -22.56 -10.67 9.87
N ASP A 414 -21.54 -9.89 10.27
CA ASP A 414 -20.16 -10.05 9.84
C ASP A 414 -19.60 -11.42 10.25
N LEU A 415 -19.74 -11.78 11.53
CA LEU A 415 -19.29 -13.07 12.06
C LEU A 415 -19.91 -14.22 11.26
N ARG A 416 -21.24 -14.19 11.06
CA ARG A 416 -21.94 -15.24 10.31
C ARG A 416 -21.45 -15.33 8.87
N SER A 417 -21.30 -14.20 8.22
CA SER A 417 -20.85 -14.14 6.81
C SER A 417 -19.46 -14.74 6.65
N GLN A 418 -18.51 -14.31 7.49
CA GLN A 418 -17.12 -14.72 7.39
C GLN A 418 -16.93 -16.17 7.84
N VAL A 419 -17.49 -16.58 8.98
CA VAL A 419 -17.42 -17.96 9.48
C VAL A 419 -18.04 -18.94 8.50
N MET A 420 -19.27 -18.66 8.01
CA MET A 420 -19.92 -19.54 7.02
C MET A 420 -19.19 -19.56 5.68
N GLY A 421 -18.53 -18.46 5.32
CA GLY A 421 -17.63 -18.40 4.17
C GLY A 421 -16.52 -19.45 4.28
N GLU A 422 -15.81 -19.50 5.41
CA GLU A 422 -14.70 -20.42 5.63
C GLU A 422 -15.19 -21.87 5.84
N VAL A 423 -16.27 -22.08 6.58
CA VAL A 423 -16.91 -23.40 6.75
C VAL A 423 -17.32 -24.01 5.40
N ASN A 424 -17.88 -23.20 4.51
CA ASN A 424 -18.27 -23.65 3.16
C ASN A 424 -17.06 -23.90 2.23
N ARG A 425 -15.86 -23.45 2.61
CA ARG A 425 -14.58 -23.77 1.97
C ARG A 425 -13.84 -24.92 2.65
N TYR A 426 -14.47 -25.55 3.67
CA TYR A 426 -13.88 -26.59 4.53
C TYR A 426 -12.66 -26.12 5.34
N ARG A 427 -12.52 -24.80 5.54
CA ARG A 427 -11.43 -24.18 6.29
C ARG A 427 -11.85 -23.93 7.75
N TYR A 428 -12.12 -24.99 8.49
CA TYR A 428 -12.69 -24.94 9.86
C TYR A 428 -11.79 -24.21 10.83
N LYS A 429 -10.45 -24.38 10.74
CA LYS A 429 -9.49 -23.65 11.58
C LYS A 429 -9.57 -22.14 11.39
N ASN A 430 -9.80 -21.65 10.16
CA ASN A 430 -10.01 -20.23 9.90
C ASN A 430 -11.32 -19.75 10.54
N ALA A 431 -12.38 -20.55 10.47
CA ALA A 431 -13.65 -20.26 11.16
C ALA A 431 -13.45 -20.14 12.68
N ASP A 432 -12.67 -21.02 13.28
CA ASP A 432 -12.34 -20.95 14.71
C ASP A 432 -11.54 -19.69 15.05
N LEU A 433 -10.57 -19.30 14.20
CA LEU A 433 -9.77 -18.09 14.39
C LEU A 433 -10.63 -16.81 14.29
N LEU A 434 -11.60 -16.76 13.37
CA LEU A 434 -12.59 -15.68 13.30
C LEU A 434 -13.40 -15.57 14.59
N ILE A 435 -13.94 -16.70 15.07
CA ILE A 435 -14.73 -16.75 16.31
C ILE A 435 -13.87 -16.32 17.51
N ARG A 436 -12.63 -16.81 17.60
CA ARG A 436 -11.69 -16.42 18.64
C ARG A 436 -11.39 -14.92 18.61
N GLY A 437 -11.18 -14.34 17.42
CA GLY A 437 -10.96 -12.90 17.27
C GLY A 437 -12.10 -12.07 17.85
N VAL A 438 -13.35 -12.46 17.60
CA VAL A 438 -14.52 -11.79 18.19
C VAL A 438 -14.58 -11.99 19.70
N ARG A 439 -14.35 -13.20 20.20
CA ARG A 439 -14.34 -13.46 21.66
C ARG A 439 -13.27 -12.65 22.38
N ASP A 440 -12.10 -12.48 21.77
CA ASP A 440 -11.02 -11.68 22.35
C ASP A 440 -11.35 -10.18 22.32
N PHE A 441 -12.01 -9.67 21.27
CA PHE A 441 -12.58 -8.31 21.25
C PHE A 441 -13.60 -8.10 22.37
N LEU A 442 -14.50 -9.07 22.61
CA LEU A 442 -15.55 -8.96 23.64
C LEU A 442 -15.01 -8.85 25.08
N LYS A 443 -13.76 -9.24 25.32
CA LYS A 443 -13.09 -9.06 26.62
C LYS A 443 -12.74 -7.60 26.92
N GLY A 444 -12.86 -6.70 25.93
CA GLY A 444 -12.60 -5.27 26.07
C GLY A 444 -11.12 -4.91 26.07
N ILE A 445 -10.86 -3.62 26.32
CA ILE A 445 -9.53 -3.01 26.19
C ILE A 445 -8.53 -3.54 27.23
N ASP A 446 -8.97 -3.90 28.44
CA ASP A 446 -8.10 -4.46 29.49
C ASP A 446 -7.38 -5.73 29.02
N TRP A 447 -8.08 -6.55 28.26
CA TRP A 447 -7.49 -7.75 27.68
C TRP A 447 -6.43 -7.39 26.62
N LEU A 448 -6.70 -6.39 25.78
CA LEU A 448 -5.74 -5.94 24.76
C LEU A 448 -4.46 -5.39 25.43
N GLU A 449 -4.63 -4.60 26.51
CA GLU A 449 -3.53 -4.01 27.28
C GLU A 449 -2.64 -5.06 27.95
N GLN A 450 -3.23 -6.13 28.49
CA GLN A 450 -2.53 -7.14 29.28
C GLN A 450 -2.00 -8.31 28.47
N THR A 451 -2.38 -8.42 27.19
CA THR A 451 -2.05 -9.57 26.35
C THR A 451 -0.60 -9.51 25.87
N ASP A 452 0.15 -10.59 26.11
CA ASP A 452 1.41 -10.84 25.41
C ASP A 452 1.14 -11.16 23.94
N ALA A 453 1.32 -10.13 23.09
CA ALA A 453 1.00 -10.21 21.68
C ALA A 453 1.87 -11.21 20.91
N GLU A 454 3.14 -11.38 21.29
CA GLU A 454 4.03 -12.34 20.65
C GLU A 454 3.63 -13.79 20.98
N ALA A 455 3.34 -14.06 22.26
CA ALA A 455 2.88 -15.37 22.69
C ALA A 455 1.54 -15.74 22.03
N LEU A 456 0.59 -14.79 21.98
CA LEU A 456 -0.68 -14.96 21.30
C LEU A 456 -0.49 -15.24 19.80
N HIS A 457 0.39 -14.49 19.14
CA HIS A 457 0.68 -14.70 17.72
C HIS A 457 1.27 -16.07 17.44
N LYS A 458 2.22 -16.54 18.26
CA LYS A 458 2.81 -17.88 18.17
C LYS A 458 1.75 -18.97 18.29
N GLU A 459 0.81 -18.82 19.23
CA GLU A 459 -0.31 -19.75 19.43
C GLU A 459 -1.23 -19.80 18.20
N ILE A 460 -1.63 -18.63 17.67
CA ILE A 460 -2.49 -18.50 16.48
C ILE A 460 -1.82 -19.11 15.25
N MET A 461 -0.53 -18.85 15.05
CA MET A 461 0.26 -19.42 13.96
C MET A 461 0.38 -20.94 14.08
N ALA A 462 0.52 -21.47 15.29
CA ALA A 462 0.60 -22.92 15.53
C ALA A 462 -0.72 -23.62 15.20
N TYR A 463 -1.85 -22.98 15.46
CA TYR A 463 -3.19 -23.53 15.22
C TYR A 463 -3.58 -23.56 13.74
N GLY A 464 -3.23 -22.53 12.95
CA GLY A 464 -3.64 -22.33 11.57
C GLY A 464 -3.25 -23.45 10.60
N TYR A 465 -3.72 -23.35 9.35
CA TYR A 465 -3.25 -24.21 8.25
C TYR A 465 -1.82 -23.83 7.88
N LYS A 466 -1.00 -24.85 7.61
CA LYS A 466 0.38 -24.68 7.13
C LYS A 466 0.47 -25.23 5.73
N ALA A 467 0.86 -24.39 4.77
CA ALA A 467 1.12 -24.81 3.41
C ALA A 467 2.41 -25.63 3.35
N GLN A 468 2.36 -26.78 2.69
CA GLN A 468 3.48 -27.70 2.48
C GLN A 468 3.74 -27.83 0.99
N PRO A 469 4.96 -28.21 0.55
CA PRO A 469 5.23 -28.58 -0.83
C PRO A 469 4.23 -29.62 -1.33
N VAL A 470 3.71 -29.46 -2.54
CA VAL A 470 2.61 -30.30 -3.04
C VAL A 470 3.05 -31.75 -3.27
N ASP A 471 4.33 -31.97 -3.58
CA ASP A 471 4.93 -33.31 -3.71
C ASP A 471 4.98 -34.10 -2.39
N GLN A 472 4.82 -33.43 -1.26
CA GLN A 472 4.71 -34.06 0.08
C GLN A 472 3.28 -34.39 0.47
N LEU A 473 2.30 -34.04 -0.35
CA LEU A 473 0.88 -34.32 -0.10
C LEU A 473 0.49 -35.65 -0.77
N ASP A 474 -0.06 -36.57 -0.01
CA ASP A 474 -0.24 -37.98 -0.31
C ASP A 474 -1.43 -38.32 -1.24
N VAL A 475 -1.90 -37.39 -2.07
CA VAL A 475 -3.09 -37.60 -2.91
C VAL A 475 -2.88 -36.98 -4.31
N PRO A 476 -3.15 -37.71 -5.39
CA PRO A 476 -3.23 -37.12 -6.72
C PRO A 476 -4.45 -36.19 -6.77
N PHE A 477 -4.24 -34.93 -7.19
CA PHE A 477 -5.29 -33.94 -7.28
C PHE A 477 -5.66 -33.61 -8.72
N ASP A 478 -6.95 -33.34 -8.96
CA ASP A 478 -7.44 -32.90 -10.26
C ASP A 478 -7.25 -31.40 -10.43
N TYR A 479 -6.23 -31.02 -11.22
CA TYR A 479 -5.90 -29.62 -11.56
C TYR A 479 -6.77 -29.06 -12.68
N SER A 480 -7.65 -29.84 -13.32
CA SER A 480 -8.40 -29.44 -14.51
C SER A 480 -9.25 -28.18 -14.33
N ARG A 481 -9.59 -27.82 -13.10
CA ARG A 481 -10.38 -26.65 -12.74
C ARG A 481 -9.61 -25.52 -12.08
N TYR A 482 -8.32 -25.70 -11.85
CA TYR A 482 -7.54 -24.70 -11.14
C TYR A 482 -7.57 -23.33 -11.84
N LEU A 483 -7.40 -23.33 -13.17
CA LEU A 483 -7.39 -22.11 -13.99
C LEU A 483 -8.77 -21.44 -14.13
N TYR A 484 -9.84 -22.18 -13.93
CA TYR A 484 -11.21 -21.72 -14.10
C TYR A 484 -11.93 -21.41 -12.78
N ALA A 485 -11.26 -21.58 -11.65
CA ALA A 485 -11.82 -21.32 -10.32
C ALA A 485 -11.76 -19.82 -9.94
N THR A 486 -12.06 -18.94 -10.88
CA THR A 486 -12.03 -17.49 -10.70
C THR A 486 -13.40 -16.92 -10.38
N LYS A 487 -13.45 -15.71 -9.79
CA LYS A 487 -14.69 -14.99 -9.50
C LYS A 487 -15.57 -14.76 -10.74
N GLU A 488 -14.99 -14.79 -11.95
CA GLU A 488 -15.75 -14.63 -13.21
C GLU A 488 -16.64 -15.83 -13.51
N GLU A 489 -16.19 -17.05 -13.25
CA GLU A 489 -17.04 -18.24 -13.38
C GLU A 489 -18.25 -18.21 -12.44
N GLU A 490 -18.13 -17.60 -11.27
CA GLU A 490 -19.27 -17.46 -10.35
C GLU A 490 -20.33 -16.51 -10.88
N LYS A 491 -19.95 -15.40 -11.50
CA LYS A 491 -20.89 -14.41 -12.07
C LYS A 491 -21.70 -14.96 -13.24
N ASN A 492 -21.16 -15.95 -13.95
CA ASN A 492 -21.79 -16.54 -15.13
C ASN A 492 -22.70 -17.74 -14.83
N LYS A 493 -22.92 -18.07 -13.54
CA LYS A 493 -23.81 -19.19 -13.17
C LYS A 493 -25.27 -18.77 -13.24
N GLY A 494 -26.03 -19.50 -14.05
CA GLY A 494 -27.46 -19.24 -14.25
C GLY A 494 -28.27 -19.31 -12.94
N LYS A 495 -29.36 -18.54 -12.86
CA LYS A 495 -30.24 -18.42 -11.68
C LYS A 495 -30.65 -19.77 -11.05
N LEU A 496 -30.91 -20.80 -11.87
CA LEU A 496 -31.28 -22.15 -11.41
C LEU A 496 -30.15 -22.86 -10.66
N LYS A 497 -28.90 -22.68 -11.10
CA LYS A 497 -27.73 -23.28 -10.47
C LYS A 497 -27.46 -22.64 -9.10
N ASN A 498 -27.60 -21.31 -9.01
CA ASN A 498 -27.46 -20.58 -7.75
C ASN A 498 -28.57 -20.98 -6.76
N LEU A 499 -29.81 -21.16 -7.25
CA LEU A 499 -30.91 -21.64 -6.41
C LEU A 499 -30.63 -23.05 -5.84
N LYS A 500 -30.11 -23.98 -6.67
CA LYS A 500 -29.72 -25.33 -6.25
C LYS A 500 -28.61 -25.30 -5.18
N VAL A 501 -27.59 -24.48 -5.34
CA VAL A 501 -26.51 -24.30 -4.35
C VAL A 501 -27.10 -23.77 -3.03
N LYS A 502 -27.98 -22.79 -3.10
CA LYS A 502 -28.64 -22.19 -1.93
C LYS A 502 -29.55 -23.21 -1.20
N LEU A 503 -30.40 -23.92 -1.93
CA LEU A 503 -31.32 -24.93 -1.36
C LEU A 503 -30.56 -26.12 -0.73
N THR A 504 -29.42 -26.49 -1.29
CA THR A 504 -28.59 -27.58 -0.74
C THR A 504 -27.60 -27.12 0.32
N ARG A 505 -27.65 -25.85 0.78
CA ARG A 505 -26.69 -25.23 1.71
C ARG A 505 -25.25 -25.44 1.26
N ASN A 506 -24.93 -25.02 0.05
CA ASN A 506 -23.63 -25.25 -0.59
C ASN A 506 -23.25 -26.74 -0.71
N GLY A 507 -24.23 -27.60 -0.94
CA GLY A 507 -24.00 -29.03 -1.13
C GLY A 507 -23.97 -29.87 0.17
N TRP A 508 -24.10 -29.26 1.35
CA TRP A 508 -24.06 -29.98 2.63
C TRP A 508 -25.22 -31.00 2.81
N LEU A 509 -26.38 -30.74 2.20
CA LEU A 509 -27.55 -31.60 2.27
C LEU A 509 -27.53 -32.76 1.25
N VAL A 510 -26.53 -32.80 0.38
CA VAL A 510 -26.41 -33.83 -0.67
C VAL A 510 -25.01 -34.45 -0.64
N PRO A 511 -24.84 -35.71 -1.10
CA PRO A 511 -23.54 -36.36 -1.10
C PRO A 511 -22.57 -35.66 -2.07
N PRO A 512 -21.24 -35.77 -1.87
CA PRO A 512 -20.26 -35.33 -2.82
C PRO A 512 -20.37 -36.11 -4.12
N THR A 513 -19.98 -35.46 -5.23
CA THR A 513 -19.96 -36.07 -6.57
C THR A 513 -18.55 -36.06 -7.16
N ARG A 514 -17.60 -35.41 -6.49
CA ARG A 514 -16.19 -35.36 -6.87
C ARG A 514 -15.35 -35.74 -5.66
N GLU A 515 -14.33 -36.56 -5.91
CA GLU A 515 -13.36 -36.99 -4.89
C GLU A 515 -12.52 -35.79 -4.43
N ASN A 516 -11.94 -35.07 -5.37
CA ASN A 516 -11.08 -33.92 -5.05
C ASN A 516 -11.16 -32.81 -6.09
N THR A 517 -10.54 -31.69 -5.76
CA THR A 517 -10.30 -30.55 -6.68
C THR A 517 -9.15 -29.71 -6.17
N VAL A 518 -8.48 -28.96 -7.09
CA VAL A 518 -7.47 -27.96 -6.76
C VAL A 518 -8.05 -26.56 -6.95
N VAL A 519 -7.82 -25.68 -5.99
CA VAL A 519 -8.32 -24.29 -6.01
C VAL A 519 -7.22 -23.32 -5.57
N SER A 520 -7.33 -22.08 -6.00
CA SER A 520 -6.42 -21.03 -5.50
C SER A 520 -6.57 -20.88 -3.98
N MET A 521 -5.45 -20.82 -3.29
CA MET A 521 -5.38 -20.64 -1.85
C MET A 521 -6.05 -19.33 -1.42
N MET A 522 -5.85 -18.25 -2.17
CA MET A 522 -6.41 -16.92 -1.87
C MET A 522 -7.80 -16.69 -2.47
N HIS A 523 -8.05 -17.17 -3.69
CA HIS A 523 -9.26 -16.82 -4.45
C HIS A 523 -10.34 -17.91 -4.43
N MET A 524 -10.19 -18.92 -3.56
CA MET A 524 -11.22 -19.95 -3.41
C MET A 524 -12.55 -19.34 -2.95
N THR A 525 -13.62 -19.67 -3.67
CA THR A 525 -14.98 -19.38 -3.27
C THR A 525 -15.65 -20.62 -2.63
N ALA A 526 -16.69 -20.40 -1.85
CA ALA A 526 -17.47 -21.50 -1.29
C ALA A 526 -18.01 -22.46 -2.37
N TYR A 527 -18.29 -21.94 -3.55
CA TYR A 527 -18.81 -22.73 -4.67
C TYR A 527 -17.77 -23.71 -5.24
N ASN A 528 -16.47 -23.42 -5.16
CA ASN A 528 -15.43 -24.34 -5.62
C ASN A 528 -15.42 -25.66 -4.82
N ALA A 529 -15.87 -25.62 -3.55
CA ALA A 529 -16.05 -26.79 -2.70
C ALA A 529 -17.40 -27.50 -2.88
N TYR A 530 -18.30 -26.99 -3.73
CA TYR A 530 -19.64 -27.55 -3.90
C TYR A 530 -19.61 -29.01 -4.31
N ARG A 531 -20.08 -29.91 -3.43
CA ARG A 531 -20.12 -31.37 -3.60
C ARG A 531 -18.77 -32.01 -3.90
N VAL A 532 -17.69 -31.47 -3.35
CA VAL A 532 -16.35 -32.04 -3.38
C VAL A 532 -16.03 -32.67 -2.04
N GLN A 533 -15.30 -33.79 -2.00
CA GLN A 533 -14.88 -34.41 -0.76
C GLN A 533 -13.62 -33.79 -0.20
N LYS A 534 -12.56 -33.63 -1.01
CA LYS A 534 -11.27 -33.06 -0.63
C LYS A 534 -10.91 -31.86 -1.50
N VAL A 535 -10.30 -30.86 -0.92
CA VAL A 535 -9.86 -29.65 -1.63
C VAL A 535 -8.39 -29.39 -1.33
N LEU A 536 -7.56 -29.36 -2.36
CA LEU A 536 -6.22 -28.81 -2.28
C LEU A 536 -6.28 -27.29 -2.48
N ASN A 537 -5.96 -26.56 -1.42
CA ASN A 537 -5.76 -25.13 -1.45
C ASN A 537 -4.32 -24.88 -1.90
N TYR A 538 -4.13 -24.41 -3.12
CA TYR A 538 -2.85 -24.37 -3.82
C TYR A 538 -2.41 -22.95 -4.17
N ASP A 539 -1.12 -22.67 -3.99
CA ASP A 539 -0.46 -21.47 -4.52
C ASP A 539 0.53 -21.92 -5.61
N SER A 540 0.27 -21.46 -6.85
CA SER A 540 1.10 -21.82 -8.01
C SER A 540 2.48 -21.18 -7.99
N ASN A 541 2.67 -20.04 -7.29
CA ASN A 541 3.95 -19.35 -7.26
C ASN A 541 4.95 -20.10 -6.36
N SER A 542 4.52 -20.47 -5.17
CA SER A 542 5.37 -21.21 -4.22
C SER A 542 5.33 -22.73 -4.39
N GLN A 543 4.41 -23.26 -5.22
CA GLN A 543 4.10 -24.70 -5.37
C GLN A 543 3.79 -25.38 -4.03
N LYS A 544 3.15 -24.65 -3.12
CA LYS A 544 2.75 -25.13 -1.80
C LYS A 544 1.23 -25.15 -1.67
N GLY A 545 0.76 -25.98 -0.76
CA GLY A 545 -0.66 -26.06 -0.49
C GLY A 545 -0.98 -26.77 0.83
N PHE A 546 -2.25 -26.80 1.15
CA PHE A 546 -2.80 -27.59 2.26
C PHE A 546 -4.14 -28.19 1.85
N VAL A 547 -4.42 -29.36 2.39
CA VAL A 547 -5.67 -30.08 2.12
C VAL A 547 -6.73 -29.77 3.15
N THR A 548 -7.95 -29.56 2.69
CA THR A 548 -9.14 -29.48 3.53
C THR A 548 -10.17 -30.51 3.07
N GLU A 549 -10.94 -31.04 4.00
CA GLU A 549 -11.91 -32.10 3.73
C GLU A 549 -13.31 -31.70 4.20
N ARG A 550 -14.30 -32.22 3.51
CA ARG A 550 -15.70 -32.10 3.91
C ARG A 550 -15.98 -32.95 5.12
N SER A 551 -16.31 -32.35 6.27
CA SER A 551 -16.72 -33.00 7.50
C SER A 551 -18.02 -32.41 8.03
N LYS A 552 -19.06 -33.25 8.15
CA LYS A 552 -20.34 -32.84 8.76
C LYS A 552 -20.21 -32.54 10.25
N GLU A 553 -19.27 -33.20 10.91
CA GLU A 553 -19.00 -33.00 12.34
C GLU A 553 -18.41 -31.62 12.56
N GLU A 554 -17.37 -31.27 11.80
CA GLU A 554 -16.73 -29.96 11.86
C GLU A 554 -17.68 -28.83 11.44
N TYR A 555 -18.48 -29.04 10.40
CA TYR A 555 -19.54 -28.11 10.01
C TYR A 555 -20.48 -27.83 11.20
N SER A 556 -20.97 -28.88 11.83
CA SER A 556 -21.93 -28.77 12.94
C SER A 556 -21.29 -28.15 14.17
N ARG A 557 -20.02 -28.47 14.43
CA ARG A 557 -19.22 -27.87 15.50
C ARG A 557 -19.05 -26.38 15.29
N CYS A 558 -18.55 -25.96 14.14
CA CYS A 558 -18.35 -24.55 13.83
C CYS A 558 -19.64 -23.72 13.86
N VAL A 559 -20.76 -24.29 13.35
CA VAL A 559 -22.07 -23.63 13.43
C VAL A 559 -22.55 -23.47 14.87
N ARG A 560 -22.30 -24.44 15.72
CA ARG A 560 -22.65 -24.39 17.17
C ARG A 560 -21.81 -23.30 17.86
N GLU A 561 -20.48 -23.31 17.65
CA GLU A 561 -19.57 -22.32 18.24
C GLU A 561 -19.89 -20.88 17.76
N MET A 562 -20.18 -20.70 16.47
CA MET A 562 -20.62 -19.42 15.93
C MET A 562 -21.90 -18.93 16.62
N LYS A 563 -22.90 -19.83 16.82
CA LYS A 563 -24.13 -19.45 17.50
C LYS A 563 -23.92 -19.15 18.99
N ALA A 564 -22.99 -19.84 19.65
CA ALA A 564 -22.60 -19.52 21.02
C ALA A 564 -21.96 -18.12 21.09
N CYS A 565 -21.00 -17.83 20.21
CA CYS A 565 -20.39 -16.51 20.12
C CYS A 565 -21.41 -15.40 19.82
N MET A 566 -22.44 -15.67 18.98
CA MET A 566 -23.51 -14.70 18.75
C MET A 566 -24.29 -14.34 20.02
N LYS A 567 -24.48 -15.29 20.94
CA LYS A 567 -25.12 -15.02 22.25
C LYS A 567 -24.18 -14.23 23.16
N GLU A 568 -22.88 -14.51 23.11
CA GLU A 568 -21.86 -13.71 23.82
C GLU A 568 -21.87 -12.27 23.34
N ILE A 569 -21.98 -12.05 22.01
CA ILE A 569 -22.13 -10.71 21.42
C ILE A 569 -23.35 -9.97 21.98
N ASP A 570 -24.51 -10.63 22.05
CA ASP A 570 -25.76 -10.02 22.57
C ASP A 570 -25.61 -9.46 24.00
N THR A 571 -24.71 -10.00 24.80
CA THR A 571 -24.55 -9.62 26.21
C THR A 571 -23.31 -8.80 26.50
N GLN A 572 -22.28 -8.83 25.66
CA GLN A 572 -20.96 -8.27 25.97
C GLN A 572 -20.54 -7.15 25.02
N PHE A 573 -21.16 -7.03 23.83
CA PHE A 573 -20.73 -6.11 22.79
C PHE A 573 -20.69 -4.65 23.30
N ASP A 574 -21.75 -4.17 23.93
CA ASP A 574 -21.86 -2.76 24.32
C ASP A 574 -20.76 -2.36 25.33
N ALA A 575 -20.52 -3.21 26.33
CA ALA A 575 -19.48 -2.98 27.31
C ALA A 575 -18.08 -3.02 26.69
N ALA A 576 -17.80 -3.98 25.79
CA ALA A 576 -16.54 -4.08 25.09
C ALA A 576 -16.31 -2.85 24.19
N ALA A 577 -17.27 -2.52 23.32
CA ALA A 577 -17.19 -1.37 22.43
C ALA A 577 -17.03 -0.05 23.19
N GLN A 578 -17.72 0.12 24.32
CA GLN A 578 -17.58 1.29 25.19
C GLN A 578 -16.17 1.37 25.77
N SER A 579 -15.59 0.27 26.23
CA SER A 579 -14.23 0.25 26.79
C SER A 579 -13.18 0.74 25.77
N TYR A 580 -13.29 0.31 24.52
CA TYR A 580 -12.39 0.78 23.44
C TYR A 580 -12.59 2.28 23.18
N ARG A 581 -13.82 2.78 23.09
CA ARG A 581 -14.11 4.21 22.85
C ARG A 581 -13.59 5.11 23.94
N GLU A 582 -13.79 4.74 25.20
CA GLU A 582 -13.50 5.60 26.35
C GLU A 582 -12.03 5.53 26.78
N ARG A 583 -11.41 4.36 26.65
CA ARG A 583 -10.08 4.10 27.24
C ARG A 583 -8.98 3.88 26.20
N CYS A 584 -9.27 3.97 24.89
CA CYS A 584 -8.24 3.81 23.86
C CYS A 584 -7.06 4.79 24.01
N GLY A 585 -7.26 5.96 24.67
CA GLY A 585 -6.19 6.90 24.97
C GLY A 585 -5.09 6.32 25.88
N GLU A 586 -5.44 5.40 26.77
CA GLU A 586 -4.49 4.77 27.69
C GLU A 586 -3.44 3.94 26.90
N VAL A 587 -3.90 3.08 25.98
CA VAL A 587 -3.03 2.18 25.18
C VAL A 587 -2.34 2.87 23.98
N ARG A 588 -2.67 4.14 23.73
CA ARG A 588 -2.00 4.98 22.70
C ARG A 588 -0.94 5.91 23.28
N SER A 589 -0.76 5.89 24.61
CA SER A 589 0.18 6.75 25.30
C SER A 589 1.62 6.26 25.18
N LEU A 590 2.58 7.18 25.21
CA LEU A 590 4.00 6.88 25.25
C LEU A 590 4.37 6.01 26.46
N ASP A 591 3.75 6.28 27.62
CA ASP A 591 4.01 5.54 28.87
C ASP A 591 3.56 4.08 28.72
N PHE A 592 2.37 3.84 28.11
CA PHE A 592 1.95 2.48 27.79
C PHE A 592 2.96 1.79 26.86
N TRP A 593 3.33 2.43 25.76
CA TRP A 593 4.22 1.83 24.78
C TRP A 593 5.64 1.59 25.30
N LYS A 594 6.19 2.49 26.14
CA LYS A 594 7.49 2.26 26.80
C LYS A 594 7.43 0.99 27.64
N LYS A 595 6.40 0.83 28.47
CA LYS A 595 6.19 -0.36 29.28
C LYS A 595 5.98 -1.62 28.41
N TYR A 596 5.12 -1.51 27.37
CA TYR A 596 4.74 -2.62 26.50
C TYR A 596 5.92 -3.15 25.67
N LEU A 597 6.81 -2.27 25.22
CA LEU A 597 8.03 -2.57 24.48
C LEU A 597 9.26 -2.82 25.40
N ASN A 598 9.10 -2.73 26.73
CA ASN A 598 10.19 -2.85 27.71
C ASN A 598 11.33 -1.85 27.49
N LEU A 599 11.02 -0.60 27.15
CA LEU A 599 12.02 0.44 26.83
C LEU A 599 12.62 1.11 28.10
N ASP A 600 12.03 0.89 29.27
CA ASP A 600 12.48 1.46 30.55
C ASP A 600 13.55 0.57 31.24
N LYS A 601 13.95 -0.51 30.60
CA LYS A 601 15.03 -1.41 31.05
C LYS A 601 16.29 -1.12 30.23
#